data_ae60f53b034d78e9d677c828d1b39fd9
#
_entry.id   ae60f53b034d78e9d677c828d1b39fd9
#
_cell.length_a   1.000
_cell.length_b   1.000
_cell.length_c   1.000
_cell.angle_alpha   90.00
_cell.angle_beta   90.00
_cell.angle_gamma   90.00
#
_symmetry.space_group_name_H-M   'P 1'
#
loop_
_entity.id
_entity.type
_entity.pdbx_description
1 polymer ?
#
loop_
_entity_poly.entity_id
_entity_poly.type
_entity_poly.pdbx_seq_one_letter_code
_entity_poly.pdbx_strand_id
1 'polypeptide(L)'
;MARIFDPAKSTLALRRRKRFLLSQLKIYPDSLRASLVERFSQCGKANCHCHQGGDKHGPFYYLTQCLAVGTINKFLLKAPAQQQAARQAIEHYHQLQERLEELSQINAELLRREHSLAGD
;
A
#
# COMPACT_ATOMS: atom_id res chain seq x y z
N MET A 1 -8.99 6.61 -5.80
CA MET A 1 -9.11 5.20 -6.22
C MET A 1 -10.28 5.02 -7.18
N ALA A 2 -10.10 4.19 -8.17
CA ALA A 2 -11.19 3.89 -9.10
C ALA A 2 -12.29 3.07 -8.42
N ARG A 3 -13.46 3.00 -9.07
CA ARG A 3 -14.56 2.16 -8.61
C ARG A 3 -14.18 0.68 -8.70
N ILE A 4 -14.37 -0.06 -7.63
CA ILE A 4 -13.97 -1.47 -7.53
C ILE A 4 -15.12 -2.41 -7.87
N PHE A 5 -16.36 -2.03 -7.51
CA PHE A 5 -17.53 -2.87 -7.79
C PHE A 5 -18.25 -2.44 -9.06
N ASP A 6 -19.02 -3.37 -9.65
CA ASP A 6 -19.86 -3.10 -10.80
C ASP A 6 -21.15 -2.40 -10.33
N PRO A 7 -21.44 -1.16 -10.80
CA PRO A 7 -22.63 -0.44 -10.38
C PRO A 7 -23.94 -1.06 -10.87
N ALA A 8 -23.88 -1.98 -11.83
CA ALA A 8 -25.06 -2.70 -12.31
C ALA A 8 -25.49 -3.84 -11.40
N LYS A 9 -24.68 -4.21 -10.41
CA LYS A 9 -25.00 -5.29 -9.48
C LYS A 9 -26.18 -4.93 -8.60
N SER A 10 -27.00 -5.96 -8.28
CA SER A 10 -28.14 -5.79 -7.40
C SER A 10 -27.69 -5.47 -5.98
N THR A 11 -28.60 -4.87 -5.20
CA THR A 11 -28.34 -4.59 -3.78
C THR A 11 -28.01 -5.87 -3.02
N LEU A 12 -28.69 -6.98 -3.34
CA LEU A 12 -28.42 -8.27 -2.72
C LEU A 12 -26.99 -8.74 -3.03
N ALA A 13 -26.55 -8.59 -4.27
CA ALA A 13 -25.19 -8.97 -4.68
C ALA A 13 -24.15 -8.14 -3.97
N LEU A 14 -24.38 -6.84 -3.81
CA LEU A 14 -23.49 -5.95 -3.06
C LEU A 14 -23.42 -6.34 -1.58
N ARG A 15 -24.55 -6.69 -0.98
CA ARG A 15 -24.58 -7.14 0.43
C ARG A 15 -23.85 -8.47 0.61
N ARG A 16 -23.96 -9.39 -0.34
CA ARG A 16 -23.22 -10.66 -0.32
C ARG A 16 -21.71 -10.40 -0.44
N ARG A 17 -21.31 -9.50 -1.32
CA ARG A 17 -19.91 -9.12 -1.47
C ARG A 17 -19.37 -8.48 -0.19
N LYS A 18 -20.14 -7.59 0.43
CA LYS A 18 -19.81 -6.96 1.70
C LYS A 18 -19.54 -8.02 2.79
N ARG A 19 -20.42 -9.01 2.90
CA ARG A 19 -20.28 -10.11 3.86
C ARG A 19 -19.01 -10.90 3.59
N PHE A 20 -18.73 -11.21 2.32
CA PHE A 20 -17.52 -11.90 1.93
C PHE A 20 -16.26 -11.10 2.32
N LEU A 21 -16.24 -9.79 2.01
CA LEU A 21 -15.12 -8.92 2.36
C LEU A 21 -14.87 -8.91 3.87
N LEU A 22 -15.93 -8.81 4.67
CA LEU A 22 -15.80 -8.83 6.13
C LEU A 22 -15.22 -10.14 6.63
N SER A 23 -15.55 -11.27 5.98
CA SER A 23 -14.99 -12.57 6.34
C SER A 23 -13.51 -12.70 5.96
N GLN A 24 -13.04 -11.91 4.99
CA GLN A 24 -11.66 -11.94 4.50
C GLN A 24 -10.77 -10.85 5.12
N LEU A 25 -11.36 -9.94 5.89
CA LEU A 25 -10.59 -8.88 6.53
C LEU A 25 -9.66 -9.47 7.58
N LYS A 26 -8.37 -9.24 7.39
CA LYS A 26 -7.35 -9.70 8.31
C LYS A 26 -6.29 -8.60 8.44
N ILE A 27 -5.96 -8.28 9.69
CA ILE A 27 -4.89 -7.34 9.98
C ILE A 27 -3.67 -8.14 10.41
N TYR A 28 -2.64 -8.12 9.57
CA TYR A 28 -1.37 -8.75 9.91
C TYR A 28 -0.59 -7.85 10.87
N PRO A 29 0.10 -8.43 11.87
CA PRO A 29 0.85 -7.62 12.84
C PRO A 29 1.93 -6.75 12.21
N ASP A 30 2.46 -7.14 11.05
CA ASP A 30 3.52 -6.42 10.34
C ASP A 30 2.98 -5.41 9.32
N SER A 31 1.68 -5.18 9.25
CA SER A 31 1.09 -4.25 8.27
C SER A 31 1.77 -2.89 8.30
N LEU A 32 2.28 -2.45 7.15
CA LEU A 32 3.11 -1.27 7.04
C LEU A 32 2.65 -0.38 5.89
N ARG A 33 2.21 0.84 6.22
CA ARG A 33 1.86 1.86 5.24
C ARG A 33 3.10 2.67 4.89
N ALA A 34 3.83 2.22 3.89
CA ALA A 34 5.07 2.85 3.47
C ALA A 34 5.36 2.48 2.02
N SER A 35 6.42 3.05 1.47
CA SER A 35 6.96 2.69 0.17
C SER A 35 8.42 2.30 0.32
N LEU A 36 8.86 1.31 -0.45
CA LEU A 36 10.26 0.94 -0.54
C LEU A 36 10.80 1.50 -1.85
N VAL A 37 11.75 2.42 -1.75
CA VAL A 37 12.30 3.14 -2.90
C VAL A 37 13.71 2.64 -3.18
N GLU A 38 13.92 2.19 -4.41
CA GLU A 38 15.23 1.78 -4.89
C GLU A 38 15.96 2.99 -5.49
N ARG A 39 17.20 3.21 -5.08
CA ARG A 39 18.01 4.31 -5.57
C ARG A 39 19.42 3.87 -5.92
N PHE A 40 19.95 4.52 -6.95
CA PHE A 40 21.36 4.46 -7.34
C PHE A 40 21.92 5.86 -7.20
N SER A 41 23.14 5.98 -6.69
CA SER A 41 23.74 7.30 -6.48
C SER A 41 25.23 7.28 -6.68
N GLN A 42 25.78 8.44 -7.03
CA GLN A 42 27.22 8.64 -7.04
C GLN A 42 27.73 8.77 -5.60
N CYS A 43 28.92 8.21 -5.34
CA CYS A 43 29.53 8.33 -4.03
C CYS A 43 30.19 9.69 -3.82
N GLY A 44 30.63 9.97 -2.58
CA GLY A 44 31.29 11.22 -2.26
C GLY A 44 32.73 11.34 -2.77
N LYS A 45 33.29 10.27 -3.33
CA LYS A 45 34.69 10.25 -3.81
C LYS A 45 34.75 10.74 -5.25
N ALA A 46 35.32 11.92 -5.47
CA ALA A 46 35.38 12.54 -6.80
C ALA A 46 36.14 11.72 -7.84
N ASN A 47 37.10 10.89 -7.41
CA ASN A 47 37.90 10.05 -8.29
C ASN A 47 37.32 8.65 -8.50
N CYS A 48 36.13 8.38 -8.00
CA CYS A 48 35.47 7.11 -8.19
C CYS A 48 34.97 6.99 -9.64
N HIS A 49 34.94 5.76 -10.17
CA HIS A 49 34.46 5.47 -11.54
C HIS A 49 33.01 5.95 -11.78
N CYS A 50 32.18 6.05 -10.77
CA CYS A 50 30.79 6.53 -10.89
C CYS A 50 30.74 8.01 -11.31
N HIS A 51 31.80 8.80 -11.06
CA HIS A 51 31.92 10.18 -11.51
C HIS A 51 32.58 10.32 -12.87
N GLN A 52 33.03 9.20 -13.45
CA GLN A 52 33.78 9.18 -14.73
C GLN A 52 33.05 8.38 -15.79
N GLY A 53 31.71 8.37 -15.73
CA GLY A 53 30.89 7.62 -16.69
C GLY A 53 30.66 6.17 -16.35
N GLY A 54 31.17 5.69 -15.19
CA GLY A 54 30.88 4.35 -14.69
C GLY A 54 29.51 4.25 -14.04
N ASP A 55 29.12 3.03 -13.68
CA ASP A 55 27.84 2.79 -13.03
C ASP A 55 27.79 3.47 -11.66
N LYS A 56 26.62 4.00 -11.32
CA LYS A 56 26.35 4.52 -10.00
C LYS A 56 26.32 3.38 -8.97
N HIS A 57 26.58 3.74 -7.72
CA HIS A 57 26.50 2.79 -6.61
C HIS A 57 25.05 2.48 -6.27
N GLY A 58 24.79 1.26 -5.84
CA GLY A 58 23.48 0.79 -5.46
C GLY A 58 23.24 -0.63 -5.95
N PRO A 59 22.01 -1.13 -5.81
CA PRO A 59 20.83 -0.39 -5.34
C PRO A 59 20.84 -0.14 -3.84
N PHE A 60 20.33 1.03 -3.45
CA PHE A 60 20.06 1.36 -2.06
C PHE A 60 18.55 1.40 -1.86
N TYR A 61 18.05 0.76 -0.80
CA TYR A 61 16.61 0.69 -0.54
C TYR A 61 16.28 1.56 0.67
N TYR A 62 15.40 2.53 0.44
CA TYR A 62 14.92 3.44 1.48
C TYR A 62 13.46 3.16 1.77
N LEU A 63 13.13 3.00 3.05
CA LEU A 63 11.74 2.99 3.47
C LEU A 63 11.28 4.43 3.61
N THR A 64 10.16 4.77 2.96
CA THR A 64 9.61 6.12 2.99
C THR A 64 8.18 6.06 3.45
N GLN A 65 7.87 6.83 4.48
CA GLN A 65 6.53 6.89 5.06
C GLN A 65 6.14 8.34 5.29
N CYS A 66 5.01 8.75 4.72
CA CYS A 66 4.46 10.09 4.96
C CYS A 66 3.67 10.05 6.27
N LEU A 67 4.05 10.89 7.25
CA LEU A 67 3.41 10.92 8.56
C LEU A 67 2.33 11.99 8.62
N ALA A 68 2.66 13.20 8.14
CA ALA A 68 1.75 14.34 8.07
C ALA A 68 2.15 15.19 6.88
N VAL A 69 1.36 16.21 6.56
CA VAL A 69 1.72 17.13 5.47
C VAL A 69 3.10 17.72 5.73
N GLY A 70 4.02 17.47 4.81
CA GLY A 70 5.39 17.95 4.89
C GLY A 70 6.30 17.14 5.80
N THR A 71 5.81 16.07 6.45
CA THR A 71 6.63 15.24 7.34
C THR A 71 6.82 13.86 6.74
N ILE A 72 8.07 13.48 6.50
CA ILE A 72 8.43 12.19 5.91
C ILE A 72 9.39 11.46 6.84
N ASN A 73 9.04 10.20 7.16
CA ASN A 73 9.95 9.28 7.81
C ASN A 73 10.66 8.49 6.71
N LYS A 74 12.00 8.62 6.65
CA LYS A 74 12.78 7.97 5.59
C LYS A 74 14.08 7.45 6.19
N PHE A 75 14.38 6.18 5.91
CA PHE A 75 15.62 5.58 6.37
C PHE A 75 16.06 4.44 5.45
N LEU A 76 17.36 4.17 5.46
CA LEU A 76 17.99 3.15 4.65
C LEU A 76 17.79 1.76 5.27
N LEU A 77 17.39 0.79 4.45
CA LEU A 77 17.37 -0.63 4.84
C LEU A 77 18.54 -1.34 4.18
N LYS A 78 19.54 -1.72 4.97
CA LYS A 78 20.77 -2.32 4.47
C LYS A 78 20.66 -3.84 4.30
N ALA A 79 20.03 -4.51 5.25
CA ALA A 79 19.97 -5.99 5.25
C ALA A 79 18.93 -6.51 4.27
N PRO A 80 19.28 -7.48 3.40
CA PRO A 80 18.30 -8.08 2.48
C PRO A 80 17.08 -8.65 3.19
N ALA A 81 17.26 -9.24 4.37
CA ALA A 81 16.16 -9.78 5.15
C ALA A 81 15.17 -8.67 5.58
N GLN A 82 15.67 -7.49 5.97
CA GLN A 82 14.82 -6.35 6.33
C GLN A 82 14.11 -5.78 5.10
N GLN A 83 14.78 -5.75 3.95
CA GLN A 83 14.17 -5.31 2.70
C GLN A 83 13.01 -6.21 2.31
N GLN A 84 13.18 -7.52 2.44
CA GLN A 84 12.12 -8.48 2.14
C GLN A 84 10.98 -8.39 3.14
N ALA A 85 11.28 -8.23 4.41
CA ALA A 85 10.27 -8.03 5.45
C ALA A 85 9.44 -6.76 5.17
N ALA A 86 10.08 -5.69 4.73
CA ALA A 86 9.39 -4.46 4.37
C ALA A 86 8.45 -4.67 3.18
N ARG A 87 8.89 -5.38 2.13
CA ARG A 87 8.04 -5.69 0.97
C ARG A 87 6.80 -6.46 1.37
N GLN A 88 6.97 -7.48 2.21
CA GLN A 88 5.85 -8.28 2.68
C GLN A 88 4.90 -7.47 3.56
N ALA A 89 5.44 -6.66 4.45
CA ALA A 89 4.66 -5.81 5.34
C ALA A 89 3.84 -4.77 4.56
N ILE A 90 4.42 -4.18 3.53
CA ILE A 90 3.74 -3.23 2.64
C ILE A 90 2.62 -3.93 1.87
N GLU A 91 2.87 -5.15 1.37
CA GLU A 91 1.86 -5.93 0.67
C GLU A 91 0.69 -6.28 1.58
N HIS A 92 0.94 -6.65 2.83
CA HIS A 92 -0.11 -6.92 3.81
C HIS A 92 -1.00 -5.68 4.02
N TYR A 93 -0.38 -4.51 4.10
CA TYR A 93 -1.15 -3.26 4.24
C TYR A 93 -1.97 -2.97 2.99
N HIS A 94 -1.40 -3.15 1.79
CA HIS A 94 -2.13 -2.94 0.54
C HIS A 94 -3.36 -3.82 0.42
N GLN A 95 -3.26 -5.09 0.79
CA GLN A 95 -4.40 -6.01 0.78
C GLN A 95 -5.52 -5.53 1.69
N LEU A 96 -5.17 -5.11 2.89
CA LEU A 96 -6.14 -4.57 3.84
C LEU A 96 -6.78 -3.29 3.29
N GLN A 97 -5.98 -2.38 2.74
CA GLN A 97 -6.44 -1.12 2.19
C GLN A 97 -7.42 -1.33 1.03
N GLU A 98 -7.13 -2.26 0.13
CA GLU A 98 -8.00 -2.58 -1.00
C GLU A 98 -9.36 -3.10 -0.53
N ARG A 99 -9.36 -3.99 0.46
CA ARG A 99 -10.60 -4.55 0.99
C ARG A 99 -11.43 -3.49 1.71
N LEU A 100 -10.80 -2.64 2.50
CA LEU A 100 -11.48 -1.53 3.17
C LEU A 100 -12.04 -0.55 2.16
N GLU A 101 -11.30 -0.26 1.09
CA GLU A 101 -11.77 0.65 0.03
C GLU A 101 -12.99 0.07 -0.68
N GLU A 102 -12.97 -1.19 -1.04
CA GLU A 102 -14.12 -1.83 -1.67
C GLU A 102 -15.34 -1.80 -0.74
N LEU A 103 -15.15 -2.14 0.53
CA LEU A 103 -16.21 -2.08 1.54
C LEU A 103 -16.79 -0.66 1.65
N SER A 104 -15.93 0.34 1.68
CA SER A 104 -16.34 1.75 1.75
C SER A 104 -17.18 2.15 0.53
N GLN A 105 -16.75 1.74 -0.67
CA GLN A 105 -17.48 2.05 -1.90
C GLN A 105 -18.85 1.36 -1.93
N ILE A 106 -18.92 0.12 -1.48
CA ILE A 106 -20.19 -0.61 -1.39
C ILE A 106 -21.14 0.09 -0.41
N ASN A 107 -20.63 0.49 0.74
CA ASN A 107 -21.44 1.21 1.74
C ASN A 107 -21.96 2.54 1.20
N ALA A 108 -21.13 3.28 0.47
CA ALA A 108 -21.56 4.52 -0.17
C ALA A 108 -22.67 4.25 -1.20
N GLU A 109 -22.56 3.18 -1.99
CA GLU A 109 -23.58 2.81 -2.96
C GLU A 109 -24.88 2.39 -2.29
N LEU A 110 -24.81 1.67 -1.18
CA LEU A 110 -26.01 1.31 -0.42
C LEU A 110 -26.73 2.56 0.10
N LEU A 111 -25.98 3.54 0.59
CA LEU A 111 -26.56 4.83 1.01
C LEU A 111 -27.19 5.57 -0.17
N ARG A 112 -26.54 5.58 -1.33
CA ARG A 112 -27.07 6.20 -2.54
C ARG A 112 -28.40 5.56 -2.94
N ARG A 113 -28.55 4.26 -2.73
CA ARG A 113 -29.79 3.52 -2.99
C ARG A 113 -30.79 3.60 -1.83
N GLU A 114 -30.51 4.41 -0.84
CA GLU A 114 -31.36 4.61 0.35
C GLU A 114 -31.56 3.35 1.18
N HIS A 115 -30.53 2.49 1.21
CA HIS A 115 -30.52 1.28 2.02
C HIS A 115 -29.76 1.49 3.32
N SER A 116 -30.11 0.72 4.34
CA SER A 116 -29.42 0.72 5.62
C SER A 116 -28.02 0.11 5.49
N LEU A 117 -27.06 0.64 6.26
CA LEU A 117 -25.72 0.05 6.38
C LEU A 117 -25.66 -1.01 7.47
N ALA A 118 -26.66 -1.06 8.36
CA ALA A 118 -26.70 -2.03 9.44
C ALA A 118 -26.93 -3.44 8.91
N GLY A 119 -26.29 -4.41 9.57
CA GLY A 119 -26.38 -5.80 9.16
C GLY A 119 -25.58 -6.07 7.90
N ASP A 120 -26.09 -6.97 7.10
CA ASP A 120 -25.41 -7.41 5.87
C ASP A 120 -25.49 -6.39 4.75
#